data_ec630da1c9d3fc66b2f2fe12535ddbfd
#
_entry.id   ec630da1c9d3fc66b2f2fe12535ddbfd
#
_cell.length_a   1.000
_cell.length_b   1.000
_cell.length_c   1.000
_cell.angle_alpha   90.00
_cell.angle_beta   90.00
_cell.angle_gamma   90.00
#
_symmetry.space_group_name_H-M   'P 1'
#
loop_
_entity.id
_entity.type
_entity.pdbx_description
1 polymer ?
#
loop_
_entity_poly.entity_id
_entity_poly.type
_entity_poly.pdbx_seq_one_letter_code
_entity_poly.pdbx_strand_id
1 'polypeptide(L)'
;NLVQLTDNLSDYSIFHQVVNRNEKTNTMDILFVASKLSDVNAYSSIIENGGLNPVIIDVKCFSLKSAVDQINHISSGVEDENLTVLLEFGLDENYVMILYESNPIITDIFIRGQDREILMNSENLEDIDALVKRYVNQVRQAIQDFETKYEKRVRNIRIISNLEKIDNYLESFRKNLVNTGFNLFDPIKELNVQSQLQESINQPNRSYFTSVIGLAFRKLDVFGYYKF
;
A
#
# COMPACT_ATOMS: atom_id res chain seq x y z
N ASN A 1 10.59 -16.23 -10.88
CA ASN A 1 10.96 -17.64 -10.64
C ASN A 1 10.05 -18.23 -9.58
N LEU A 2 8.93 -18.83 -10.00
CA LEU A 2 7.99 -19.59 -9.14
C LEU A 2 8.69 -20.75 -8.39
N VAL A 3 9.83 -21.21 -8.89
CA VAL A 3 10.63 -22.31 -8.34
C VAL A 3 11.16 -22.01 -6.93
N GLN A 4 11.15 -20.76 -6.48
CA GLN A 4 11.59 -20.39 -5.12
C GLN A 4 10.47 -20.46 -4.08
N LEU A 5 9.22 -20.72 -4.46
CA LEU A 5 8.11 -20.67 -3.52
C LEU A 5 8.02 -21.89 -2.63
N THR A 6 8.26 -23.07 -3.08
CA THR A 6 8.42 -24.32 -2.28
C THR A 6 8.34 -25.58 -3.16
N ASP A 7 8.61 -26.72 -2.53
CA ASP A 7 8.49 -28.07 -3.14
C ASP A 7 7.02 -28.48 -3.38
N ASN A 8 6.04 -27.80 -2.77
CA ASN A 8 4.63 -28.17 -2.86
C ASN A 8 3.70 -26.97 -3.10
N LEU A 9 3.29 -26.75 -4.34
CA LEU A 9 2.38 -25.69 -4.72
C LEU A 9 0.96 -25.86 -4.14
N SER A 10 0.57 -27.07 -3.71
CA SER A 10 -0.75 -27.31 -3.12
C SER A 10 -0.94 -26.64 -1.76
N ASP A 11 0.13 -26.21 -1.10
CA ASP A 11 0.08 -25.50 0.18
C ASP A 11 -0.18 -24.00 0.03
N TYR A 12 -0.36 -23.54 -1.22
CA TYR A 12 -0.57 -22.12 -1.54
C TYR A 12 -1.89 -21.88 -2.25
N SER A 13 -2.55 -20.79 -1.87
CA SER A 13 -3.57 -20.14 -2.70
C SER A 13 -2.84 -19.24 -3.70
N ILE A 14 -3.05 -19.47 -4.98
CA ILE A 14 -2.35 -18.78 -6.06
C ILE A 14 -3.35 -18.02 -6.90
N PHE A 15 -3.10 -16.73 -7.04
CA PHE A 15 -3.83 -15.84 -7.96
C PHE A 15 -2.86 -15.24 -8.98
N HIS A 16 -3.31 -15.09 -10.20
CA HIS A 16 -2.54 -14.37 -11.23
C HIS A 16 -3.44 -13.54 -12.12
N GLN A 17 -2.90 -12.42 -12.59
CA GLN A 17 -3.54 -11.53 -13.54
C GLN A 17 -2.53 -11.08 -14.60
N VAL A 18 -2.89 -11.14 -15.86
CA VAL A 18 -2.09 -10.56 -16.93
C VAL A 18 -2.26 -9.04 -16.88
N VAL A 19 -1.16 -8.33 -16.66
CA VAL A 19 -1.12 -6.87 -16.57
C VAL A 19 -0.89 -6.23 -17.93
N ASN A 20 0.01 -6.82 -18.72
CA ASN A 20 0.38 -6.31 -20.03
C ASN A 20 0.75 -7.45 -20.99
N ARG A 21 0.48 -7.28 -22.27
CA ARG A 21 0.92 -8.17 -23.34
C ARG A 21 1.69 -7.40 -24.38
N ASN A 22 2.88 -7.86 -24.70
CA ASN A 22 3.69 -7.32 -25.77
C ASN A 22 3.64 -8.31 -26.96
N GLU A 23 2.81 -8.02 -27.94
CA GLU A 23 2.64 -8.88 -29.12
C GLU A 23 3.90 -8.97 -29.97
N LYS A 24 4.74 -7.92 -29.99
CA LYS A 24 5.96 -7.88 -30.79
C LYS A 24 7.02 -8.83 -30.28
N THR A 25 7.13 -8.98 -28.96
CA THR A 25 8.12 -9.84 -28.30
C THR A 25 7.54 -11.18 -27.85
N ASN A 26 6.21 -11.36 -28.01
CA ASN A 26 5.47 -12.51 -27.49
C ASN A 26 5.73 -12.76 -26.00
N THR A 27 5.80 -11.66 -25.22
CA THR A 27 5.96 -11.69 -23.76
C THR A 27 4.75 -11.10 -23.07
N MET A 28 4.57 -11.44 -21.80
CA MET A 28 3.53 -10.83 -20.95
C MET A 28 4.06 -10.56 -19.56
N ASP A 29 3.59 -9.47 -18.98
CA ASP A 29 3.78 -9.16 -17.57
C ASP A 29 2.60 -9.73 -16.78
N ILE A 30 2.90 -10.52 -15.78
CA ILE A 30 1.89 -11.18 -14.93
C ILE A 30 2.06 -10.68 -13.51
N LEU A 31 0.99 -10.14 -12.93
CA LEU A 31 0.88 -9.96 -11.50
C LEU A 31 0.55 -11.30 -10.87
N PHE A 32 1.35 -11.69 -9.91
CA PHE A 32 1.23 -12.97 -9.25
C PHE A 32 1.18 -12.79 -7.73
N VAL A 33 0.21 -13.46 -7.11
CA VAL A 33 0.05 -13.49 -5.66
C VAL A 33 0.01 -14.93 -5.19
N ALA A 34 0.81 -15.27 -4.19
CA ALA A 34 0.79 -16.55 -3.53
C ALA A 34 0.72 -16.35 -2.02
N SER A 35 -0.27 -16.96 -1.39
CA SER A 35 -0.44 -16.95 0.07
C SER A 35 -0.50 -18.38 0.60
N LYS A 36 0.16 -18.66 1.72
CA LYS A 36 0.05 -19.97 2.35
C LYS A 36 -1.38 -20.25 2.76
N LEU A 37 -1.91 -21.41 2.41
CA LEU A 37 -3.25 -21.83 2.81
C LEU A 37 -3.41 -21.92 4.33
N SER A 38 -2.33 -22.26 5.06
CA SER A 38 -2.30 -22.24 6.52
C SER A 38 -2.65 -20.86 7.08
N ASP A 39 -2.09 -19.80 6.50
CA ASP A 39 -2.29 -18.43 6.95
C ASP A 39 -3.71 -17.95 6.60
N VAL A 40 -4.16 -18.24 5.37
CA VAL A 40 -5.53 -17.96 4.93
C VAL A 40 -6.54 -18.63 5.87
N ASN A 41 -6.34 -19.93 6.19
CA ASN A 41 -7.21 -20.68 7.07
C ASN A 41 -7.16 -20.16 8.52
N ALA A 42 -5.98 -19.75 9.01
CA ALA A 42 -5.86 -19.18 10.36
C ALA A 42 -6.68 -17.89 10.50
N TYR A 43 -6.59 -16.97 9.53
CA TYR A 43 -7.39 -15.75 9.52
C TYR A 43 -8.89 -16.03 9.37
N SER A 44 -9.28 -16.96 8.50
CA SER A 44 -10.68 -17.39 8.34
C SER A 44 -11.23 -17.91 9.66
N SER A 45 -10.48 -18.78 10.36
CA SER A 45 -10.89 -19.36 11.62
C SER A 45 -11.10 -18.32 12.73
N ILE A 46 -10.31 -17.24 12.76
CA ILE A 46 -10.50 -16.14 13.72
C ILE A 46 -11.89 -15.51 13.53
N ILE A 47 -12.26 -15.23 12.28
CA ILE A 47 -13.54 -14.61 11.91
C ILE A 47 -14.70 -15.55 12.20
N GLU A 48 -14.57 -16.84 11.84
CA GLU A 48 -15.57 -17.88 12.07
C GLU A 48 -15.81 -18.14 13.57
N ASN A 49 -14.74 -18.17 14.38
CA ASN A 49 -14.84 -18.29 15.83
C ASN A 49 -15.54 -17.08 16.48
N GLY A 50 -15.49 -15.91 15.83
CA GLY A 50 -16.27 -14.74 16.19
C GLY A 50 -17.74 -14.80 15.77
N GLY A 51 -18.20 -15.90 15.16
CA GLY A 51 -19.58 -16.09 14.67
C GLY A 51 -19.88 -15.36 13.36
N LEU A 52 -18.85 -14.94 12.62
CA LEU A 52 -18.96 -14.26 11.34
C LEU A 52 -18.50 -15.18 10.19
N ASN A 53 -18.96 -14.91 8.99
CA ASN A 53 -18.55 -15.63 7.79
C ASN A 53 -17.52 -14.79 6.99
N PRO A 54 -16.27 -15.25 6.82
CA PRO A 54 -15.28 -14.58 6.00
C PRO A 54 -15.67 -14.70 4.53
N VAL A 55 -16.00 -13.58 3.89
CA VAL A 55 -16.42 -13.55 2.48
C VAL A 55 -15.34 -13.08 1.54
N ILE A 56 -14.37 -12.30 2.04
CA ILE A 56 -13.26 -11.77 1.25
C ILE A 56 -11.99 -11.81 2.09
N ILE A 57 -10.94 -12.39 1.55
CA ILE A 57 -9.56 -12.26 2.03
C ILE A 57 -8.78 -11.61 0.88
N ASP A 58 -8.07 -10.53 1.19
CA ASP A 58 -7.31 -9.78 0.18
C ASP A 58 -5.90 -9.49 0.66
N VAL A 59 -5.02 -9.18 -0.28
CA VAL A 59 -3.67 -8.72 0.01
C VAL A 59 -3.71 -7.23 0.32
N LYS A 60 -3.01 -6.80 1.35
CA LYS A 60 -3.03 -5.41 1.84
C LYS A 60 -2.78 -4.39 0.74
N CYS A 61 -1.80 -4.61 -0.14
CA CYS A 61 -1.50 -3.69 -1.25
C CYS A 61 -2.70 -3.53 -2.21
N PHE A 62 -3.50 -4.57 -2.45
CA PHE A 62 -4.69 -4.44 -3.29
C PHE A 62 -5.85 -3.77 -2.57
N SER A 63 -5.97 -3.99 -1.26
CA SER A 63 -6.93 -3.23 -0.44
C SER A 63 -6.58 -1.74 -0.45
N LEU A 64 -5.29 -1.38 -0.30
CA LEU A 64 -4.84 0.00 -0.41
C LEU A 64 -5.14 0.61 -1.78
N LYS A 65 -4.84 -0.14 -2.85
CA LYS A 65 -5.21 0.26 -4.22
C LYS A 65 -6.71 0.55 -4.33
N SER A 66 -7.53 -0.39 -3.85
CA SER A 66 -9.00 -0.26 -3.89
C SER A 66 -9.48 0.99 -3.16
N ALA A 67 -8.92 1.29 -1.97
CA ALA A 67 -9.26 2.50 -1.23
C ALA A 67 -8.94 3.77 -2.03
N VAL A 68 -7.74 3.84 -2.59
CA VAL A 68 -7.27 5.03 -3.31
C VAL A 68 -8.04 5.23 -4.60
N ASP A 69 -8.28 4.18 -5.37
CA ASP A 69 -9.08 4.25 -6.60
C ASP A 69 -10.49 4.78 -6.32
N GLN A 70 -11.16 4.26 -5.28
CA GLN A 70 -12.50 4.70 -4.92
C GLN A 70 -12.52 6.12 -4.37
N ILE A 71 -11.56 6.49 -3.55
CA ILE A 71 -11.45 7.84 -3.00
C ILE A 71 -11.18 8.84 -4.14
N ASN A 72 -10.26 8.54 -5.05
CA ASN A 72 -9.99 9.40 -6.20
C ASN A 72 -11.22 9.55 -7.09
N HIS A 73 -11.99 8.48 -7.30
CA HIS A 73 -13.24 8.51 -8.06
C HIS A 73 -14.31 9.40 -7.40
N ILE A 74 -14.41 9.36 -6.06
CA ILE A 74 -15.38 10.20 -5.30
C ILE A 74 -14.93 11.65 -5.28
N SER A 75 -13.66 11.91 -5.11
CA SER A 75 -13.09 13.26 -4.98
C SER A 75 -12.99 14.01 -6.31
N SER A 76 -13.37 13.41 -7.41
CA SER A 76 -13.29 13.80 -8.83
C SER A 76 -12.98 15.28 -9.06
N GLY A 77 -11.75 15.60 -9.04
CA GLY A 77 -11.28 16.93 -9.39
C GLY A 77 -9.89 17.18 -8.90
N VAL A 78 -8.90 16.74 -9.59
CA VAL A 78 -7.52 17.20 -9.54
C VAL A 78 -6.49 16.09 -9.35
N GLU A 79 -5.49 16.23 -10.12
CA GLU A 79 -4.24 15.50 -10.29
C GLU A 79 -4.39 14.34 -11.26
N ASP A 80 -3.38 14.21 -12.07
CA ASP A 80 -3.19 13.19 -13.10
C ASP A 80 -3.84 11.87 -12.64
N GLU A 81 -5.12 11.67 -13.00
CA GLU A 81 -5.97 10.56 -12.53
C GLU A 81 -5.29 9.20 -12.74
N ASN A 82 -4.20 9.21 -13.51
CA ASN A 82 -3.46 8.03 -13.92
C ASN A 82 -2.21 7.73 -13.08
N LEU A 83 -1.80 8.60 -12.15
CA LEU A 83 -0.59 8.40 -11.36
C LEU A 83 -0.81 8.73 -9.88
N THR A 84 -0.79 7.73 -9.03
CA THR A 84 -0.80 7.88 -7.57
C THR A 84 0.36 7.11 -6.96
N VAL A 85 1.10 7.74 -6.04
CA VAL A 85 2.21 7.11 -5.33
C VAL A 85 1.89 7.01 -3.85
N LEU A 86 1.94 5.79 -3.34
CA LEU A 86 1.78 5.47 -1.93
C LEU A 86 3.10 4.96 -1.37
N LEU A 87 3.42 5.37 -0.15
CA LEU A 87 4.49 4.81 0.64
C LEU A 87 3.87 4.16 1.88
N GLU A 88 3.87 2.85 1.93
CA GLU A 88 3.62 2.13 3.17
C GLU A 88 4.89 2.21 4.01
N PHE A 89 4.77 2.81 5.20
CA PHE A 89 5.88 3.01 6.12
C PHE A 89 5.49 2.62 7.53
N GLY A 90 6.03 1.52 8.03
CA GLY A 90 5.62 0.99 9.33
C GLY A 90 6.53 -0.08 9.89
N LEU A 91 6.04 -0.75 10.93
CA LEU A 91 6.79 -1.80 11.62
C LEU A 91 6.90 -3.10 10.83
N ASP A 92 5.86 -3.44 10.08
CA ASP A 92 5.73 -4.77 9.49
C ASP A 92 5.99 -4.76 7.98
N GLU A 93 5.42 -3.81 7.28
CA GLU A 93 5.53 -3.70 5.83
C GLU A 93 6.04 -2.35 5.42
N ASN A 94 6.91 -2.34 4.42
CA ASN A 94 7.49 -1.13 3.87
C ASN A 94 7.70 -1.29 2.37
N TYR A 95 6.98 -0.51 1.58
CA TYR A 95 7.09 -0.52 0.13
C TYR A 95 6.60 0.79 -0.48
N VAL A 96 7.10 1.10 -1.66
CA VAL A 96 6.52 2.10 -2.56
C VAL A 96 5.57 1.39 -3.50
N MET A 97 4.33 1.85 -3.56
CA MET A 97 3.36 1.41 -4.57
C MET A 97 3.03 2.58 -5.49
N ILE A 98 3.31 2.42 -6.76
CA ILE A 98 2.99 3.38 -7.81
C ILE A 98 1.81 2.82 -8.60
N LEU A 99 0.68 3.50 -8.51
CA LEU A 99 -0.50 3.19 -9.30
C LEU A 99 -0.43 4.02 -10.58
N TYR A 100 -0.17 3.37 -11.70
CA TYR A 100 -0.10 4.00 -13.00
C TYR A 100 -1.00 3.28 -14.00
N GLU A 101 -1.91 4.01 -14.63
CA GLU A 101 -2.93 3.45 -15.53
C GLU A 101 -3.67 2.26 -14.91
N SER A 102 -4.07 2.39 -13.64
CA SER A 102 -4.73 1.37 -12.82
C SER A 102 -3.89 0.14 -12.49
N ASN A 103 -2.62 0.09 -12.88
CA ASN A 103 -1.72 -1.00 -12.58
C ASN A 103 -0.81 -0.67 -11.38
N PRO A 104 -0.71 -1.56 -10.39
CA PRO A 104 0.21 -1.38 -9.27
C PRO A 104 1.62 -1.81 -9.64
N ILE A 105 2.58 -0.93 -9.41
CA ILE A 105 4.01 -1.22 -9.45
C ILE A 105 4.50 -1.13 -8.02
N ILE A 106 4.99 -2.25 -7.48
CA ILE A 106 5.37 -2.36 -6.06
C ILE A 106 6.87 -2.59 -5.96
N THR A 107 7.51 -1.80 -5.13
CA THR A 107 8.94 -1.93 -4.81
C THR A 107 9.10 -2.00 -3.30
N ASP A 108 9.57 -3.13 -2.81
CA ASP A 108 9.82 -3.32 -1.38
C ASP A 108 10.95 -2.40 -0.91
N ILE A 109 10.78 -1.87 0.28
CA ILE A 109 11.77 -1.06 0.98
C ILE A 109 12.28 -1.84 2.18
N PHE A 110 13.57 -2.04 2.23
CA PHE A 110 14.19 -2.84 3.27
C PHE A 110 14.47 -2.03 4.53
N ILE A 111 13.93 -2.48 5.65
CA ILE A 111 14.24 -1.98 7.00
C ILE A 111 15.15 -2.99 7.72
N ARG A 112 16.25 -2.51 8.28
CA ARG A 112 17.15 -3.34 9.08
C ARG A 112 16.51 -3.67 10.42
N GLY A 113 16.85 -4.83 11.01
CA GLY A 113 16.31 -5.24 12.31
C GLY A 113 16.51 -4.20 13.42
N GLN A 114 17.70 -3.58 13.49
CA GLN A 114 18.01 -2.51 14.44
C GLN A 114 17.19 -1.22 14.21
N ASP A 115 16.79 -0.94 12.98
CA ASP A 115 15.99 0.24 12.65
C ASP A 115 14.53 0.07 13.15
N ARG A 116 14.07 -1.17 13.37
CA ARG A 116 12.76 -1.45 13.98
C ARG A 116 12.64 -0.92 15.39
N GLU A 117 13.71 -0.98 16.18
CA GLU A 117 13.72 -0.43 17.54
C GLU A 117 13.56 1.09 17.51
N ILE A 118 14.17 1.75 16.52
CA ILE A 118 14.02 3.20 16.32
C ILE A 118 12.56 3.52 15.97
N LEU A 119 11.94 2.75 15.05
CA LEU A 119 10.54 2.94 14.67
C LEU A 119 9.58 2.76 15.85
N MET A 120 9.86 1.83 16.75
CA MET A 120 9.01 1.53 17.90
C MET A 120 9.13 2.54 19.03
N ASN A 121 10.36 2.96 19.34
CA ASN A 121 10.64 3.56 20.64
C ASN A 121 11.36 4.91 20.56
N SER A 122 11.95 5.29 19.41
CA SER A 122 12.79 6.49 19.38
C SER A 122 11.95 7.77 19.40
N GLU A 123 12.32 8.67 20.32
CA GLU A 123 11.93 10.06 20.34
C GLU A 123 13.08 10.97 19.88
N ASN A 124 14.25 10.39 19.66
CA ASN A 124 15.44 11.11 19.25
C ASN A 124 15.35 11.45 17.74
N LEU A 125 15.23 12.73 17.45
CA LEU A 125 15.11 13.23 16.08
C LEU A 125 16.35 12.94 15.22
N GLU A 126 17.54 12.81 15.82
CA GLU A 126 18.78 12.47 15.09
C GLU A 126 18.74 11.02 14.59
N ASP A 127 18.27 10.08 15.43
CA ASP A 127 18.12 8.68 15.07
C ASP A 127 17.06 8.52 13.99
N ILE A 128 15.93 9.22 14.11
CA ILE A 128 14.86 9.27 13.12
C ILE A 128 15.38 9.80 11.78
N ASP A 129 16.11 10.92 11.79
CA ASP A 129 16.66 11.52 10.57
C ASP A 129 17.69 10.58 9.90
N ALA A 130 18.54 9.94 10.69
CA ALA A 130 19.51 8.96 10.19
C ALA A 130 18.81 7.73 9.55
N LEU A 131 17.74 7.23 10.17
CA LEU A 131 16.93 6.15 9.62
C LEU A 131 16.26 6.60 8.31
N VAL A 132 15.57 7.74 8.32
CA VAL A 132 14.85 8.27 7.16
C VAL A 132 15.80 8.54 5.99
N LYS A 133 17.00 9.04 6.22
CA LYS A 133 18.00 9.24 5.14
C LYS A 133 18.34 7.94 4.41
N ARG A 134 18.51 6.84 5.14
CA ARG A 134 18.77 5.53 4.52
C ARG A 134 17.56 5.04 3.74
N TYR A 135 16.38 5.23 4.30
CA TYR A 135 15.11 4.82 3.73
C TYR A 135 14.78 5.60 2.45
N VAL A 136 14.94 6.92 2.49
CA VAL A 136 14.71 7.83 1.37
C VAL A 136 15.52 7.46 0.13
N ASN A 137 16.73 6.93 0.28
CA ASN A 137 17.53 6.52 -0.87
C ASN A 137 16.87 5.38 -1.64
N GLN A 138 16.24 4.42 -0.95
CA GLN A 138 15.50 3.34 -1.59
C GLN A 138 14.22 3.87 -2.24
N VAL A 139 13.48 4.75 -1.55
CA VAL A 139 12.29 5.41 -2.10
C VAL A 139 12.63 6.20 -3.37
N ARG A 140 13.72 6.96 -3.33
CA ARG A 140 14.21 7.73 -4.48
C ARG A 140 14.56 6.82 -5.66
N GLN A 141 15.22 5.69 -5.40
CA GLN A 141 15.54 4.73 -6.45
C GLN A 141 14.27 4.17 -7.10
N ALA A 142 13.29 3.74 -6.32
CA ALA A 142 12.01 3.22 -6.83
C ALA A 142 11.28 4.26 -7.71
N ILE A 143 11.31 5.53 -7.29
CA ILE A 143 10.72 6.62 -8.07
C ILE A 143 11.50 6.85 -9.37
N GLN A 144 12.83 6.91 -9.33
CA GLN A 144 13.68 7.13 -10.50
C GLN A 144 13.53 6.00 -11.53
N ASP A 145 13.44 4.76 -11.09
CA ASP A 145 13.22 3.62 -11.96
C ASP A 145 11.88 3.73 -12.71
N PHE A 146 10.83 4.15 -12.00
CA PHE A 146 9.53 4.44 -12.59
C PHE A 146 9.59 5.62 -13.58
N GLU A 147 10.12 6.76 -13.15
CA GLU A 147 10.21 7.97 -13.97
C GLU A 147 10.99 7.73 -15.25
N THR A 148 12.07 6.94 -15.17
CA THR A 148 12.89 6.58 -16.32
C THR A 148 12.14 5.66 -17.29
N LYS A 149 11.39 4.69 -16.75
CA LYS A 149 10.68 3.70 -17.58
C LYS A 149 9.45 4.27 -18.28
N TYR A 150 8.71 5.13 -17.58
CA TYR A 150 7.41 5.61 -18.05
C TYR A 150 7.40 7.07 -18.48
N GLU A 151 8.53 7.78 -18.37
CA GLU A 151 8.68 9.20 -18.71
C GLU A 151 7.66 10.12 -17.99
N LYS A 152 7.27 9.72 -16.76
CA LYS A 152 6.33 10.43 -15.92
C LYS A 152 6.98 10.86 -14.62
N ARG A 153 6.71 12.09 -14.16
CA ARG A 153 7.28 12.62 -12.92
C ARG A 153 6.36 12.40 -11.73
N VAL A 154 6.95 11.92 -10.65
CA VAL A 154 6.31 11.81 -9.34
C VAL A 154 6.43 13.14 -8.59
N ARG A 155 5.30 13.78 -8.30
CA ARG A 155 5.25 15.06 -7.59
C ARG A 155 4.88 14.92 -6.13
N ASN A 156 4.01 13.96 -5.82
CA ASN A 156 3.46 13.76 -4.50
C ASN A 156 3.51 12.29 -4.09
N ILE A 157 3.82 12.05 -2.82
CA ILE A 157 3.78 10.75 -2.19
C ILE A 157 2.80 10.83 -1.02
N ARG A 158 1.82 9.94 -0.98
CA ARG A 158 0.90 9.79 0.13
C ARG A 158 1.42 8.68 1.04
N ILE A 159 1.67 8.99 2.30
CA ILE A 159 2.19 8.03 3.28
C ILE A 159 1.04 7.36 4.00
N ILE A 160 1.11 6.05 4.12
CA ILE A 160 0.25 5.22 4.96
C ILE A 160 1.14 4.60 6.03
N SER A 161 0.72 4.70 7.29
CA SER A 161 1.55 4.24 8.39
C SER A 161 0.71 3.79 9.59
N ASN A 162 1.22 2.80 10.31
CA ASN A 162 0.69 2.37 11.61
C ASN A 162 1.49 2.93 12.80
N LEU A 163 2.43 3.84 12.55
CA LEU A 163 3.23 4.46 13.60
C LEU A 163 2.44 5.58 14.30
N GLU A 164 2.40 5.55 15.63
CA GLU A 164 1.71 6.57 16.42
C GLU A 164 2.33 7.96 16.26
N LYS A 165 3.66 8.03 16.21
CA LYS A 165 4.43 9.28 16.12
C LYS A 165 4.92 9.57 14.69
N ILE A 166 4.06 9.31 13.71
CA ILE A 166 4.41 9.46 12.29
C ILE A 166 4.86 10.88 11.92
N ASP A 167 4.38 11.90 12.60
CA ASP A 167 4.67 13.30 12.29
C ASP A 167 6.18 13.63 12.32
N ASN A 168 6.93 13.04 13.27
CA ASN A 168 8.38 13.20 13.36
C ASN A 168 9.08 12.66 12.09
N TYR A 169 8.58 11.56 11.55
CA TYR A 169 9.10 10.96 10.33
C TYR A 169 8.71 11.76 9.09
N LEU A 170 7.49 12.30 9.04
CA LEU A 170 7.03 13.13 7.93
C LEU A 170 7.91 14.37 7.75
N GLU A 171 8.31 15.02 8.84
CA GLU A 171 9.20 16.17 8.79
C GLU A 171 10.56 15.78 8.21
N SER A 172 11.13 14.67 8.67
CA SER A 172 12.40 14.17 8.13
C SER A 172 12.28 13.75 6.66
N PHE A 173 11.17 13.14 6.22
CA PHE A 173 10.94 12.84 4.81
C PHE A 173 10.92 14.11 3.95
N ARG A 174 10.18 15.14 4.35
CA ARG A 174 10.12 16.43 3.64
C ARG A 174 11.47 17.10 3.51
N LYS A 175 12.29 17.03 4.57
CA LYS A 175 13.65 17.58 4.58
C LYS A 175 14.58 16.86 3.60
N ASN A 176 14.42 15.55 3.44
CA ASN A 176 15.31 14.71 2.64
C ASN A 176 14.84 14.48 1.19
N LEU A 177 13.57 14.81 0.86
CA LEU A 177 13.00 14.72 -0.48
C LEU A 177 12.39 16.07 -0.91
N VAL A 178 13.24 17.06 -1.11
CA VAL A 178 12.89 18.48 -1.25
C VAL A 178 11.95 18.78 -2.45
N ASN A 179 11.98 17.98 -3.50
CA ASN A 179 11.20 18.22 -4.73
C ASN A 179 9.92 17.38 -4.82
N THR A 180 9.58 16.67 -3.76
CA THR A 180 8.43 15.76 -3.72
C THR A 180 7.55 16.10 -2.54
N GLY A 181 6.26 16.29 -2.78
CA GLY A 181 5.27 16.49 -1.71
C GLY A 181 5.11 15.22 -0.89
N PHE A 182 5.07 15.36 0.45
CA PHE A 182 4.83 14.26 1.37
C PHE A 182 3.65 14.60 2.26
N ASN A 183 2.59 13.78 2.18
CA ASN A 183 1.40 13.97 2.99
C ASN A 183 0.96 12.63 3.58
N LEU A 184 0.54 12.66 4.85
CA LEU A 184 -0.14 11.52 5.45
C LEU A 184 -1.49 11.36 4.75
N PHE A 185 -1.80 10.15 4.30
CA PHE A 185 -3.07 9.85 3.68
C PHE A 185 -4.13 9.67 4.76
N ASP A 186 -5.17 10.47 4.73
CA ASP A 186 -6.31 10.38 5.66
C ASP A 186 -7.56 9.98 4.88
N PRO A 187 -7.90 8.69 4.81
CA PRO A 187 -9.03 8.21 4.03
C PRO A 187 -10.38 8.69 4.56
N ILE A 188 -10.47 8.98 5.86
CA ILE A 188 -11.71 9.46 6.50
C ILE A 188 -12.02 10.89 6.06
N LYS A 189 -10.98 11.74 6.00
CA LYS A 189 -11.12 13.12 5.52
C LYS A 189 -11.48 13.15 4.05
N GLU A 190 -10.84 12.35 3.24
CA GLU A 190 -11.07 12.28 1.80
C GLU A 190 -12.48 11.78 1.45
N LEU A 191 -13.04 10.86 2.23
CA LEU A 191 -14.39 10.32 2.05
C LEU A 191 -15.51 11.25 2.52
N ASN A 192 -15.18 12.41 3.10
CA ASN A 192 -16.17 13.35 3.65
C ASN A 192 -17.19 12.68 4.58
N VAL A 193 -16.71 11.85 5.49
CA VAL A 193 -17.52 11.09 6.45
C VAL A 193 -18.27 12.05 7.37
N GLN A 194 -19.52 11.71 7.73
CA GLN A 194 -20.35 12.54 8.61
C GLN A 194 -19.65 12.86 9.93
N SER A 195 -19.84 14.10 10.44
CA SER A 195 -19.15 14.63 11.62
C SER A 195 -19.25 13.75 12.86
N GLN A 196 -20.39 13.13 13.10
CA GLN A 196 -20.60 12.21 14.24
C GLN A 196 -19.68 10.98 14.19
N LEU A 197 -19.40 10.45 12.99
CA LEU A 197 -18.46 9.35 12.80
C LEU A 197 -17.01 9.82 12.88
N GLN A 198 -16.74 11.07 12.47
CA GLN A 198 -15.40 11.65 12.60
C GLN A 198 -14.96 11.79 14.06
N GLU A 199 -15.88 12.14 14.97
CA GLU A 199 -15.60 12.23 16.41
C GLU A 199 -15.31 10.86 17.03
N SER A 200 -16.01 9.81 16.59
CA SER A 200 -15.78 8.44 17.09
C SER A 200 -14.46 7.83 16.57
N ILE A 201 -13.93 8.35 15.46
CA ILE A 201 -12.65 7.93 14.87
C ILE A 201 -11.57 9.01 15.15
N ASN A 202 -11.60 9.62 16.33
CA ASN A 202 -10.65 10.67 16.69
C ASN A 202 -9.28 10.09 17.08
N GLN A 203 -8.58 9.54 16.08
CA GLN A 203 -7.22 9.05 16.19
C GLN A 203 -6.26 10.03 15.49
N PRO A 204 -5.10 10.33 16.07
CA PRO A 204 -4.15 11.26 15.47
C PRO A 204 -3.63 10.78 14.10
N ASN A 205 -3.48 9.48 13.93
CA ASN A 205 -3.11 8.87 12.66
C ASN A 205 -4.24 7.96 12.17
N ARG A 206 -4.98 8.40 11.16
CA ARG A 206 -6.08 7.62 10.56
C ARG A 206 -5.67 6.90 9.27
N SER A 207 -4.44 7.08 8.81
CA SER A 207 -3.97 6.47 7.56
C SER A 207 -3.99 4.94 7.58
N TYR A 208 -3.81 4.32 8.76
CA TYR A 208 -3.83 2.87 8.88
C TYR A 208 -5.21 2.25 8.62
N PHE A 209 -6.30 3.03 8.68
CA PHE A 209 -7.62 2.54 8.27
C PHE A 209 -7.76 2.36 6.75
N THR A 210 -6.82 2.85 5.96
CA THR A 210 -6.89 2.81 4.50
C THR A 210 -7.09 1.40 3.97
N SER A 211 -6.37 0.42 4.48
CA SER A 211 -6.50 -0.98 4.05
C SER A 211 -7.86 -1.58 4.40
N VAL A 212 -8.39 -1.27 5.58
CA VAL A 212 -9.72 -1.76 6.02
C VAL A 212 -10.83 -1.13 5.17
N ILE A 213 -10.73 0.15 4.89
CA ILE A 213 -11.66 0.86 4.00
C ILE A 213 -11.62 0.27 2.60
N GLY A 214 -10.42 0.03 2.07
CA GLY A 214 -10.26 -0.59 0.76
C GLY A 214 -10.82 -2.01 0.69
N LEU A 215 -10.65 -2.79 1.75
CA LEU A 215 -11.25 -4.11 1.85
C LEU A 215 -12.79 -4.05 1.87
N ALA A 216 -13.35 -3.04 2.55
CA ALA A 216 -14.80 -2.82 2.57
C ALA A 216 -15.35 -2.46 1.18
N PHE A 217 -14.61 -1.70 0.39
CA PHE A 217 -14.99 -1.37 -0.98
C PHE A 217 -14.97 -2.57 -1.92
N ARG A 218 -14.16 -3.61 -1.65
CA ARG A 218 -14.13 -4.84 -2.45
C ARG A 218 -15.50 -5.49 -2.62
N LYS A 219 -16.38 -5.38 -1.64
CA LYS A 219 -17.74 -5.92 -1.71
C LYS A 219 -18.62 -5.19 -2.76
N LEU A 220 -18.32 -3.95 -3.05
CA LEU A 220 -19.04 -3.16 -4.07
C LEU A 220 -18.61 -3.54 -5.48
N ASP A 221 -17.38 -4.03 -5.65
CA ASP A 221 -16.80 -4.37 -6.95
C ASP A 221 -17.08 -5.82 -7.41
N VAL A 222 -17.65 -6.67 -6.57
CA VAL A 222 -17.89 -8.11 -6.87
C VAL A 222 -18.71 -8.30 -8.15
N PHE A 223 -19.56 -7.35 -8.52
CA PHE A 223 -20.32 -7.40 -9.77
C PHE A 223 -19.53 -6.97 -11.02
N GLY A 224 -18.38 -6.33 -10.87
CA GLY A 224 -17.52 -5.90 -11.97
C GLY A 224 -16.51 -6.95 -12.43
N TYR A 225 -16.12 -7.87 -11.55
CA TYR A 225 -15.07 -8.86 -11.83
C TYR A 225 -15.57 -10.15 -12.50
N TYR A 226 -16.85 -10.47 -12.41
CA TYR A 226 -17.45 -11.60 -13.13
C TYR A 226 -18.11 -11.12 -14.42
N LYS A 227 -17.31 -10.72 -15.39
CA LYS A 227 -17.72 -10.81 -16.80
C LYS A 227 -17.40 -12.23 -17.24
N PHE A 228 -18.44 -13.07 -17.25
CA PHE A 228 -18.44 -14.37 -17.90
C PHE A 228 -18.34 -14.21 -19.43
#